data_4f4e39f5b88e66d3db518f425ab8fa43
#
_entry.id   4f4e39f5b88e66d3db518f425ab8fa43
#
_cell.length_a   1.000
_cell.length_b   1.000
_cell.length_c   1.000
_cell.angle_alpha   90.00
_cell.angle_beta   90.00
_cell.angle_gamma   90.00
#
_symmetry.space_group_name_H-M   'P 1'
#
loop_
_entity.id
_entity.type
_entity.pdbx_description
1 polymer ?
#
loop_
_entity_poly.entity_id
_entity_poly.type
_entity_poly.pdbx_seq_one_letter_code
_entity_poly.pdbx_strand_id
1 'polypeptide(L)'
;AFAEQKGYVKTLCFGFFGVSLSFYVASSAIHPLHFLFGIGIIGGISAGVISVPVIIGGVSKYFEDDKTQSTVTGILMSLAATGMFIFTPINQFLVTTFKWSFSFQITSMFFLFIIPLSLIFLLPKPQKKDKKEFTKRKISDVIKKAFKDKSYNYLILGFFVCGLHVALISNYLPVFAKIKGLETTIAATGLTLIGLFNMIGTCLLYTSDAADDLTR
;
A
#
# COMPACT_ATOMS: atom_id res chain seq x y z
N ALA A 1 -2.00 10.05 -13.21
CA ALA A 1 -1.27 10.83 -14.22
C ALA A 1 0.03 10.14 -14.69
N PHE A 2 1.03 9.92 -13.81
CA PHE A 2 2.32 9.31 -14.20
C PHE A 2 2.16 7.85 -14.69
N ALA A 3 1.42 7.03 -13.95
CA ALA A 3 1.13 5.64 -14.28
C ALA A 3 0.30 5.50 -15.58
N GLU A 4 -0.57 6.44 -15.86
CA GLU A 4 -1.38 6.46 -17.08
C GLU A 4 -0.56 6.83 -18.32
N GLN A 5 0.43 7.71 -18.18
CA GLN A 5 1.29 8.16 -19.28
C GLN A 5 2.40 7.15 -19.62
N LYS A 6 3.07 6.59 -18.59
CA LYS A 6 4.22 5.69 -18.76
C LYS A 6 3.85 4.21 -18.68
N GLY A 7 2.62 3.87 -18.29
CA GLY A 7 2.15 2.50 -18.09
C GLY A 7 2.31 2.04 -16.65
N TYR A 8 1.29 1.30 -16.16
CA TYR A 8 1.22 0.85 -14.76
C TYR A 8 2.37 -0.08 -14.38
N VAL A 9 2.77 -0.97 -15.27
CA VAL A 9 3.86 -1.94 -15.01
C VAL A 9 5.19 -1.24 -14.80
N LYS A 10 5.56 -0.31 -15.68
CA LYS A 10 6.80 0.46 -15.52
C LYS A 10 6.81 1.26 -14.22
N THR A 11 5.65 1.81 -13.85
CA THR A 11 5.47 2.56 -12.60
C THR A 11 5.66 1.65 -11.39
N LEU A 12 5.06 0.46 -11.39
CA LEU A 12 5.20 -0.51 -10.31
C LEU A 12 6.66 -1.03 -10.19
N CYS A 13 7.31 -1.37 -11.31
CA CYS A 13 8.72 -1.77 -11.30
C CYS A 13 9.62 -0.67 -10.70
N PHE A 14 9.39 0.58 -11.10
CA PHE A 14 10.14 1.71 -10.55
C PHE A 14 9.88 1.88 -9.05
N GLY A 15 8.64 1.72 -8.61
CA GLY A 15 8.27 1.79 -7.20
C GLY A 15 8.90 0.67 -6.37
N PHE A 16 8.82 -0.59 -6.82
CA PHE A 16 9.46 -1.73 -6.13
C PHE A 16 10.98 -1.60 -6.07
N PHE A 17 11.61 -1.14 -7.15
CA PHE A 17 13.04 -0.86 -7.15
C PHE A 17 13.40 0.24 -6.13
N GLY A 18 12.61 1.31 -6.08
CA GLY A 18 12.82 2.39 -5.12
C GLY A 18 12.63 1.95 -3.67
N VAL A 19 11.64 1.09 -3.37
CA VAL A 19 11.46 0.51 -2.03
C VAL A 19 12.63 -0.40 -1.67
N SER A 20 13.09 -1.24 -2.59
CA SER A 20 14.28 -2.07 -2.37
C SER A 20 15.52 -1.22 -2.06
N LEU A 21 15.76 -0.18 -2.84
CA LEU A 21 16.86 0.75 -2.62
C LEU A 21 16.74 1.46 -1.27
N SER A 22 15.54 1.85 -0.87
CA SER A 22 15.25 2.47 0.43
C SER A 22 15.69 1.59 1.60
N PHE A 23 15.29 0.32 1.60
CA PHE A 23 15.68 -0.64 2.64
C PHE A 23 17.19 -0.96 2.60
N TYR A 24 17.80 -1.01 1.42
CA TYR A 24 19.24 -1.20 1.29
C TYR A 24 20.03 -0.05 1.88
N VAL A 25 19.68 1.19 1.56
CA VAL A 25 20.30 2.40 2.15
C VAL A 25 20.10 2.43 3.66
N ALA A 26 18.91 2.10 4.14
CA ALA A 26 18.62 2.05 5.57
C ALA A 26 19.40 0.94 6.29
N SER A 27 19.66 -0.20 5.64
CA SER A 27 20.45 -1.30 6.23
C SER A 27 21.90 -0.92 6.52
N SER A 28 22.45 0.03 5.75
CA SER A 28 23.81 0.54 5.88
C SER A 28 23.90 1.83 6.71
N ALA A 29 22.81 2.19 7.41
CA ALA A 29 22.72 3.45 8.13
C ALA A 29 23.65 3.47 9.36
N ILE A 30 24.61 4.38 9.36
CA ILE A 30 25.50 4.67 10.49
C ILE A 30 24.99 5.92 11.24
N HIS A 31 24.29 6.82 10.54
CA HIS A 31 23.82 8.09 11.09
C HIS A 31 22.30 8.21 10.92
N PRO A 32 21.57 8.86 11.84
CA PRO A 32 20.11 9.05 11.72
C PRO A 32 19.66 9.67 10.39
N LEU A 33 20.48 10.51 9.78
CA LEU A 33 20.20 11.11 8.49
C LEU A 33 20.09 10.08 7.35
N HIS A 34 20.83 8.97 7.42
CA HIS A 34 20.70 7.89 6.44
C HIS A 34 19.31 7.25 6.48
N PHE A 35 18.72 7.12 7.69
CA PHE A 35 17.34 6.67 7.84
C PHE A 35 16.34 7.66 7.27
N LEU A 36 16.54 8.96 7.52
CA LEU A 36 15.67 10.00 7.00
C LEU A 36 15.66 10.00 5.47
N PHE A 37 16.82 9.95 4.84
CA PHE A 37 16.92 9.89 3.38
C PHE A 37 16.46 8.54 2.82
N GLY A 38 16.89 7.44 3.39
CA GLY A 38 16.55 6.09 2.93
C GLY A 38 15.05 5.81 3.04
N ILE A 39 14.53 5.74 4.26
CA ILE A 39 13.14 5.38 4.52
C ILE A 39 12.21 6.58 4.30
N GLY A 40 12.58 7.76 4.79
CA GLY A 40 11.72 8.94 4.72
C GLY A 40 11.50 9.43 3.29
N ILE A 41 12.56 9.73 2.56
CA ILE A 41 12.44 10.33 1.23
C ILE A 41 12.28 9.25 0.15
N ILE A 42 13.28 8.37 0.00
CA ILE A 42 13.26 7.35 -1.06
C ILE A 42 12.10 6.38 -0.83
N GLY A 43 11.95 5.87 0.39
CA GLY A 43 10.88 4.95 0.77
C GLY A 43 9.51 5.58 0.64
N GLY A 44 9.31 6.80 1.13
CA GLY A 44 8.04 7.51 1.06
C GLY A 44 7.58 7.78 -0.37
N ILE A 45 8.47 8.27 -1.25
CA ILE A 45 8.16 8.48 -2.67
C ILE A 45 7.82 7.14 -3.35
N SER A 46 8.62 6.12 -3.11
CA SER A 46 8.44 4.81 -3.74
C SER A 46 7.16 4.11 -3.27
N ALA A 47 6.83 4.18 -1.98
CA ALA A 47 5.58 3.67 -1.42
C ALA A 47 4.36 4.39 -2.02
N GLY A 48 4.45 5.71 -2.23
CA GLY A 48 3.41 6.47 -2.94
C GLY A 48 3.20 5.98 -4.38
N VAL A 49 4.26 5.58 -5.07
CA VAL A 49 4.20 5.07 -6.45
C VAL A 49 3.54 3.69 -6.53
N ILE A 50 3.74 2.81 -5.54
CA ILE A 50 3.11 1.48 -5.46
C ILE A 50 1.84 1.46 -4.60
N SER A 51 1.27 2.61 -4.31
CA SER A 51 0.08 2.73 -3.46
C SER A 51 -1.14 2.01 -4.06
N VAL A 52 -2.05 1.59 -3.17
CA VAL A 52 -3.27 0.86 -3.54
C VAL A 52 -4.08 1.54 -4.64
N PRO A 53 -4.31 2.88 -4.65
CA PRO A 53 -5.01 3.55 -5.75
C PRO A 53 -4.36 3.37 -7.12
N VAL A 54 -3.04 3.27 -7.18
CA VAL A 54 -2.32 3.03 -8.45
C VAL A 54 -2.57 1.61 -8.94
N ILE A 55 -2.58 0.63 -8.04
CA ILE A 55 -2.87 -0.78 -8.37
C ILE A 55 -4.32 -0.92 -8.84
N ILE A 56 -5.28 -0.37 -8.09
CA ILE A 56 -6.71 -0.38 -8.47
C ILE A 56 -6.91 0.28 -9.84
N GLY A 57 -6.30 1.44 -10.08
CA GLY A 57 -6.38 2.12 -11.36
C GLY A 57 -5.75 1.34 -12.53
N GLY A 58 -4.78 0.47 -12.24
CA GLY A 58 -4.24 -0.49 -13.20
C GLY A 58 -5.22 -1.61 -13.51
N VAL A 59 -5.76 -2.23 -12.49
CA VAL A 59 -6.66 -3.39 -12.56
C VAL A 59 -8.01 -3.01 -13.17
N SER A 60 -8.56 -1.82 -12.83
CA SER A 60 -9.83 -1.33 -13.37
C SER A 60 -9.87 -1.18 -14.91
N LYS A 61 -8.70 -1.18 -15.55
CA LYS A 61 -8.62 -1.16 -17.03
C LYS A 61 -8.90 -2.52 -17.68
N TYR A 62 -8.86 -3.59 -16.92
CA TYR A 62 -9.09 -4.94 -17.41
C TYR A 62 -10.55 -5.40 -17.23
N PHE A 63 -11.33 -4.73 -16.39
CA PHE A 63 -12.71 -5.08 -16.09
C PHE A 63 -13.63 -3.94 -16.49
N GLU A 64 -14.67 -4.26 -17.25
CA GLU A 64 -15.66 -3.26 -17.74
C GLU A 64 -16.86 -3.17 -16.80
N ASP A 65 -17.18 -4.27 -16.14
CA ASP A 65 -18.32 -4.40 -15.23
C ASP A 65 -18.00 -3.83 -13.86
N ASP A 66 -18.83 -2.88 -13.40
CA ASP A 66 -18.65 -2.20 -12.11
C ASP A 66 -18.67 -3.19 -10.92
N LYS A 67 -19.47 -4.26 -11.03
CA LYS A 67 -19.57 -5.31 -10.02
C LYS A 67 -18.27 -6.10 -9.89
N THR A 68 -17.71 -6.53 -11.02
CA THR A 68 -16.42 -7.24 -11.07
C THR A 68 -15.31 -6.34 -10.54
N GLN A 69 -15.34 -5.05 -10.88
CA GLN A 69 -14.36 -4.07 -10.41
C GLN A 69 -14.42 -3.88 -8.88
N SER A 70 -15.63 -3.81 -8.30
CA SER A 70 -15.82 -3.73 -6.85
C SER A 70 -15.26 -4.97 -6.15
N THR A 71 -15.62 -6.16 -6.62
CA THR A 71 -15.15 -7.43 -6.08
C THR A 71 -13.62 -7.54 -6.12
N VAL A 72 -13.01 -7.22 -7.26
CA VAL A 72 -11.54 -7.26 -7.42
C VAL A 72 -10.86 -6.25 -6.50
N THR A 73 -11.45 -5.07 -6.31
CA THR A 73 -10.95 -4.07 -5.36
C THR A 73 -10.99 -4.60 -3.93
N GLY A 74 -12.08 -5.29 -3.54
CA GLY A 74 -12.20 -5.94 -2.24
C GLY A 74 -11.13 -7.00 -2.01
N ILE A 75 -10.89 -7.85 -3.00
CA ILE A 75 -9.83 -8.87 -2.94
C ILE A 75 -8.46 -8.21 -2.77
N LEU A 76 -8.15 -7.15 -3.51
CA LEU A 76 -6.88 -6.44 -3.41
C LEU A 76 -6.67 -5.82 -2.02
N MET A 77 -7.72 -5.23 -1.44
CA MET A 77 -7.66 -4.67 -0.08
C MET A 77 -7.46 -5.75 0.98
N SER A 78 -8.13 -6.90 0.82
CA SER A 78 -7.97 -8.05 1.72
C SER A 78 -6.55 -8.63 1.64
N LEU A 79 -5.98 -8.72 0.44
CA LEU A 79 -4.58 -9.16 0.24
C LEU A 79 -3.58 -8.17 0.88
N ALA A 80 -3.85 -6.87 0.83
CA ALA A 80 -3.01 -5.88 1.51
C ALA A 80 -3.02 -6.08 3.03
N ALA A 81 -4.19 -6.34 3.63
CA ALA A 81 -4.32 -6.66 5.05
C ALA A 81 -3.65 -8.00 5.42
N THR A 82 -3.77 -9.02 4.55
CA THR A 82 -3.07 -10.30 4.68
C THR A 82 -1.56 -10.11 4.69
N GLY A 83 -1.05 -9.17 3.88
CA GLY A 83 0.36 -8.80 3.90
C GLY A 83 0.80 -8.34 5.30
N MET A 84 0.05 -7.46 5.94
CA MET A 84 0.35 -7.01 7.31
C MET A 84 0.32 -8.18 8.32
N PHE A 85 -0.68 -9.06 8.22
CA PHE A 85 -0.81 -10.23 9.09
C PHE A 85 0.38 -11.19 8.99
N ILE A 86 0.87 -11.46 7.78
CA ILE A 86 1.97 -12.41 7.53
C ILE A 86 3.33 -11.77 7.77
N PHE A 87 3.57 -10.57 7.24
CA PHE A 87 4.91 -9.97 7.27
C PHE A 87 5.27 -9.38 8.62
N THR A 88 4.32 -8.99 9.47
CA THR A 88 4.63 -8.47 10.80
C THR A 88 5.36 -9.50 11.68
N PRO A 89 4.87 -10.74 11.87
CA PRO A 89 5.57 -11.74 12.66
C PRO A 89 6.89 -12.19 12.00
N ILE A 90 6.96 -12.24 10.68
CA ILE A 90 8.20 -12.58 9.96
C ILE A 90 9.28 -11.51 10.24
N ASN A 91 8.92 -10.23 10.11
CA ASN A 91 9.86 -9.14 10.41
C ASN A 91 10.28 -9.14 11.89
N GLN A 92 9.34 -9.39 12.80
CA GLN A 92 9.67 -9.51 14.22
C GLN A 92 10.68 -10.63 14.48
N PHE A 93 10.47 -11.81 13.90
CA PHE A 93 11.39 -12.92 13.99
C PHE A 93 12.79 -12.59 13.42
N LEU A 94 12.83 -11.95 12.26
CA LEU A 94 14.08 -11.53 11.63
C LEU A 94 14.86 -10.53 12.49
N VAL A 95 14.18 -9.55 13.08
CA VAL A 95 14.81 -8.52 13.91
C VAL A 95 15.28 -9.08 15.24
N THR A 96 14.56 -10.03 15.83
CA THR A 96 14.96 -10.64 17.13
C THR A 96 16.06 -11.68 16.97
N THR A 97 16.09 -12.42 15.86
CA THR A 97 17.07 -13.48 15.61
C THR A 97 18.35 -12.92 14.97
N PHE A 98 18.19 -11.98 14.04
CA PHE A 98 19.28 -11.33 13.32
C PHE A 98 19.31 -9.84 13.67
N LYS A 99 20.41 -9.17 13.40
CA LYS A 99 20.50 -7.72 13.60
C LYS A 99 19.50 -6.99 12.65
N TRP A 100 18.98 -5.84 13.08
CA TRP A 100 18.06 -5.00 12.30
C TRP A 100 18.57 -4.69 10.88
N SER A 101 19.89 -4.47 10.71
CA SER A 101 20.53 -4.24 9.42
C SER A 101 20.32 -5.40 8.45
N PHE A 102 20.50 -6.64 8.93
CA PHE A 102 20.32 -7.86 8.14
C PHE A 102 18.84 -8.06 7.75
N SER A 103 17.91 -7.77 8.65
CA SER A 103 16.47 -7.80 8.35
C SER A 103 16.09 -6.84 7.21
N PHE A 104 16.67 -5.65 7.19
CA PHE A 104 16.46 -4.69 6.11
C PHE A 104 17.07 -5.14 4.79
N GLN A 105 18.23 -5.80 4.82
CA GLN A 105 18.82 -6.39 3.60
C GLN A 105 17.94 -7.49 3.02
N ILE A 106 17.42 -8.39 3.84
CA ILE A 106 16.48 -9.44 3.40
C ILE A 106 15.23 -8.81 2.79
N THR A 107 14.66 -7.81 3.45
CA THR A 107 13.48 -7.10 2.96
C THR A 107 13.76 -6.41 1.61
N SER A 108 14.94 -5.78 1.47
CA SER A 108 15.39 -5.19 0.20
C SER A 108 15.45 -6.23 -0.92
N MET A 109 16.07 -7.38 -0.67
CA MET A 109 16.15 -8.48 -1.65
C MET A 109 14.77 -9.01 -2.01
N PHE A 110 13.87 -9.15 -1.04
CA PHE A 110 12.50 -9.60 -1.28
C PHE A 110 11.77 -8.68 -2.26
N PHE A 111 11.85 -7.36 -2.09
CA PHE A 111 11.25 -6.41 -3.02
C PHE A 111 11.90 -6.46 -4.42
N LEU A 112 13.19 -6.76 -4.51
CA LEU A 112 13.88 -6.94 -5.78
C LEU A 112 13.36 -8.19 -6.55
N PHE A 113 13.06 -9.28 -5.83
CA PHE A 113 12.47 -10.48 -6.41
C PHE A 113 11.02 -10.30 -6.86
N ILE A 114 10.29 -9.33 -6.30
CA ILE A 114 8.92 -9.02 -6.76
C ILE A 114 8.92 -8.31 -8.12
N ILE A 115 10.00 -7.64 -8.51
CA ILE A 115 10.07 -6.91 -9.80
C ILE A 115 9.77 -7.83 -11.00
N PRO A 116 10.46 -8.98 -11.19
CA PRO A 116 10.13 -9.87 -12.30
C PRO A 116 8.71 -10.44 -12.21
N LEU A 117 8.17 -10.63 -11.01
CA LEU A 117 6.77 -11.04 -10.83
C LEU A 117 5.79 -9.97 -11.33
N SER A 118 6.10 -8.70 -11.17
CA SER A 118 5.29 -7.60 -11.68
C SER A 118 5.26 -7.54 -13.22
N LEU A 119 6.25 -8.14 -13.90
CA LEU A 119 6.28 -8.24 -15.36
C LEU A 119 5.25 -9.24 -15.91
N ILE A 120 4.76 -10.16 -15.07
CA ILE A 120 3.68 -11.09 -15.46
C ILE A 120 2.40 -10.30 -15.81
N PHE A 121 2.18 -9.15 -15.19
CA PHE A 121 1.09 -8.23 -15.54
C PHE A 121 1.20 -7.58 -16.94
N LEU A 122 2.31 -7.80 -17.65
CA LEU A 122 2.45 -7.39 -19.06
C LEU A 122 1.77 -8.35 -20.04
N LEU A 123 1.44 -9.56 -19.60
CA LEU A 123 0.96 -10.63 -20.48
C LEU A 123 -0.48 -10.44 -21.00
N PRO A 124 -1.46 -9.94 -20.23
CA PRO A 124 -2.76 -9.60 -20.78
C PRO A 124 -2.68 -8.21 -21.44
N LYS A 125 -2.97 -8.15 -22.74
CA LYS A 125 -3.18 -6.85 -23.40
C LYS A 125 -4.44 -6.23 -22.79
N PRO A 126 -4.37 -5.02 -22.22
CA PRO A 126 -5.57 -4.31 -21.78
C PRO A 126 -6.50 -4.19 -22.97
N GLN A 127 -7.78 -4.54 -22.78
CA GLN A 127 -8.80 -4.27 -23.79
C GLN A 127 -8.74 -2.78 -24.10
N LYS A 128 -8.66 -2.46 -25.37
CA LYS A 128 -8.73 -1.08 -25.83
C LYS A 128 -10.12 -0.55 -25.48
N LYS A 129 -10.29 -0.03 -24.26
CA LYS A 129 -11.37 0.94 -24.05
C LYS A 129 -11.10 2.06 -25.05
N ASP A 130 -12.06 2.30 -25.91
CA ASP A 130 -12.05 3.49 -26.75
C ASP A 130 -11.55 4.64 -25.89
N LYS A 131 -10.51 5.30 -26.40
CA LYS A 131 -10.02 6.53 -25.83
C LYS A 131 -11.19 7.51 -25.81
N LYS A 132 -12.11 7.38 -24.83
CA LYS A 132 -12.90 8.54 -24.44
C LYS A 132 -11.84 9.59 -24.16
N GLU A 133 -11.78 10.57 -25.02
CA GLU A 133 -10.88 11.69 -24.96
C GLU A 133 -10.69 12.09 -23.51
N PHE A 134 -9.59 11.63 -22.95
CA PHE A 134 -9.08 12.23 -21.74
C PHE A 134 -8.71 13.65 -22.15
N THR A 135 -9.74 14.49 -22.17
CA THR A 135 -9.56 15.93 -22.30
C THR A 135 -8.38 16.25 -21.39
N LYS A 136 -7.33 16.83 -21.94
CA LYS A 136 -6.12 17.29 -21.21
C LYS A 136 -6.55 18.37 -20.20
N ARG A 137 -7.36 17.98 -19.21
CA ARG A 137 -7.70 18.87 -18.11
C ARG A 137 -6.41 19.08 -17.32
N LYS A 138 -6.01 20.32 -17.20
CA LYS A 138 -4.88 20.66 -16.34
C LYS A 138 -5.17 20.09 -14.95
N ILE A 139 -4.24 19.32 -14.39
CA ILE A 139 -4.35 18.71 -13.05
C ILE A 139 -4.79 19.77 -12.03
N SER A 140 -4.31 20.99 -12.16
CA SER A 140 -4.70 22.13 -11.34
C SER A 140 -6.22 22.40 -11.33
N ASP A 141 -6.88 22.28 -12.48
CA ASP A 141 -8.33 22.58 -12.59
C ASP A 141 -9.16 21.45 -11.95
N VAL A 142 -8.69 20.21 -12.08
CA VAL A 142 -9.31 19.04 -11.44
C VAL A 142 -9.19 19.17 -9.91
N ILE A 143 -8.02 19.51 -9.40
CA ILE A 143 -7.78 19.70 -7.97
C ILE A 143 -8.65 20.85 -7.42
N LYS A 144 -8.67 22.01 -8.10
CA LYS A 144 -9.51 23.15 -7.70
C LYS A 144 -11.01 22.79 -7.67
N LYS A 145 -11.47 22.00 -8.63
CA LYS A 145 -12.87 21.55 -8.67
C LYS A 145 -13.19 20.59 -7.52
N ALA A 146 -12.27 19.66 -7.24
CA ALA A 146 -12.41 18.70 -6.14
C ALA A 146 -12.49 19.41 -4.78
N PHE A 147 -11.61 20.35 -4.50
CA PHE A 147 -11.64 21.12 -3.24
C PHE A 147 -12.85 22.08 -3.09
N LYS A 148 -13.56 22.39 -4.18
CA LYS A 148 -14.84 23.12 -4.10
C LYS A 148 -16.00 22.23 -3.68
N ASP A 149 -15.91 20.93 -3.83
CA ASP A 149 -16.94 19.99 -3.42
C ASP A 149 -16.86 19.71 -1.93
N LYS A 150 -17.95 20.01 -1.21
CA LYS A 150 -18.06 19.79 0.24
C LYS A 150 -17.96 18.30 0.60
N SER A 151 -18.59 17.44 -0.20
CA SER A 151 -18.58 15.98 0.02
C SER A 151 -17.16 15.43 -0.10
N TYR A 152 -16.39 15.91 -1.06
CA TYR A 152 -14.99 15.56 -1.23
C TYR A 152 -14.12 15.99 -0.04
N ASN A 153 -14.36 17.20 0.49
CA ASN A 153 -13.63 17.70 1.65
C ASN A 153 -13.92 16.89 2.93
N TYR A 154 -15.18 16.49 3.16
CA TYR A 154 -15.53 15.60 4.27
C TYR A 154 -14.91 14.22 4.11
N LEU A 155 -14.85 13.70 2.89
CA LEU A 155 -14.19 12.44 2.60
C LEU A 155 -12.68 12.49 2.91
N ILE A 156 -11.99 13.56 2.48
CA ILE A 156 -10.57 13.77 2.80
C ILE A 156 -10.37 13.85 4.32
N LEU A 157 -11.21 14.56 5.05
CA LEU A 157 -11.11 14.68 6.50
C LEU A 157 -11.26 13.30 7.17
N GLY A 158 -12.23 12.51 6.73
CA GLY A 158 -12.42 11.13 7.20
C GLY A 158 -11.19 10.25 6.95
N PHE A 159 -10.64 10.28 5.75
CA PHE A 159 -9.41 9.54 5.41
C PHE A 159 -8.19 10.04 6.20
N PHE A 160 -8.08 11.33 6.45
CA PHE A 160 -7.01 11.89 7.28
C PHE A 160 -7.07 11.33 8.71
N VAL A 161 -8.25 11.34 9.33
CA VAL A 161 -8.44 10.78 10.69
C VAL A 161 -8.12 9.29 10.72
N CYS A 162 -8.60 8.53 9.73
CA CYS A 162 -8.30 7.11 9.59
C CYS A 162 -6.79 6.86 9.46
N GLY A 163 -6.12 7.59 8.57
CA GLY A 163 -4.67 7.48 8.37
C GLY A 163 -3.87 7.84 9.62
N LEU A 164 -4.27 8.90 10.32
CA LEU A 164 -3.66 9.31 11.59
C LEU A 164 -3.78 8.22 12.66
N HIS A 165 -4.97 7.62 12.80
CA HIS A 165 -5.23 6.54 13.74
C HIS A 165 -4.34 5.31 13.47
N VAL A 166 -4.30 4.85 12.23
CA VAL A 166 -3.46 3.71 11.82
C VAL A 166 -1.97 4.02 12.04
N ALA A 167 -1.52 5.22 11.65
CA ALA A 167 -0.12 5.63 11.82
C ALA A 167 0.27 5.70 13.31
N LEU A 168 -0.58 6.26 14.17
CA LEU A 168 -0.35 6.31 15.61
C LEU A 168 -0.22 4.91 16.19
N ILE A 169 -1.17 4.02 15.95
CA ILE A 169 -1.12 2.67 16.51
C ILE A 169 0.11 1.92 15.99
N SER A 170 0.34 1.91 14.68
CA SER A 170 1.44 1.13 14.08
C SER A 170 2.82 1.59 14.55
N ASN A 171 3.01 2.89 14.76
CA ASN A 171 4.32 3.42 15.15
C ASN A 171 4.52 3.47 16.67
N TYR A 172 3.46 3.78 17.44
CA TYR A 172 3.60 3.98 18.89
C TYR A 172 3.37 2.72 19.71
N LEU A 173 2.64 1.71 19.22
CA LEU A 173 2.39 0.49 19.97
C LEU A 173 3.70 -0.23 20.38
N PRO A 174 4.70 -0.41 19.50
CA PRO A 174 5.98 -1.01 19.90
C PRO A 174 6.76 -0.15 20.90
N VAL A 175 6.73 1.17 20.73
CA VAL A 175 7.40 2.11 21.64
C VAL A 175 6.73 2.10 23.01
N PHE A 176 5.41 2.12 23.05
CA PHE A 176 4.62 2.04 24.30
C PHE A 176 4.87 0.74 25.05
N ALA A 177 4.88 -0.40 24.35
CA ALA A 177 5.19 -1.69 24.96
C ALA A 177 6.59 -1.68 25.62
N LYS A 178 7.58 -1.14 24.92
CA LYS A 178 8.95 -1.00 25.44
C LYS A 178 9.02 -0.10 26.67
N ILE A 179 8.32 1.04 26.69
CA ILE A 179 8.29 1.95 27.85
C ILE A 179 7.65 1.26 29.07
N LYS A 180 6.65 0.41 28.85
CA LYS A 180 5.98 -0.36 29.90
C LYS A 180 6.75 -1.61 30.34
N GLY A 181 7.94 -1.87 29.79
CA GLY A 181 8.73 -3.04 30.10
C GLY A 181 8.15 -4.35 29.53
N LEU A 182 7.22 -4.25 28.58
CA LEU A 182 6.66 -5.41 27.89
C LEU A 182 7.62 -5.87 26.79
N GLU A 183 7.60 -7.16 26.50
CA GLU A 183 8.35 -7.71 25.38
C GLU A 183 7.88 -7.15 24.05
N THR A 184 8.80 -6.89 23.13
CA THR A 184 8.49 -6.41 21.78
C THR A 184 7.60 -7.36 21.00
N THR A 185 7.63 -8.65 21.36
CA THR A 185 6.78 -9.71 20.81
C THR A 185 5.29 -9.43 21.05
N ILE A 186 4.92 -8.86 22.20
CA ILE A 186 3.54 -8.50 22.53
C ILE A 186 3.02 -7.43 21.57
N ALA A 187 3.82 -6.41 21.27
CA ALA A 187 3.46 -5.36 20.33
C ALA A 187 3.33 -5.90 18.91
N ALA A 188 4.25 -6.78 18.49
CA ALA A 188 4.19 -7.44 17.19
C ALA A 188 2.92 -8.32 17.05
N THR A 189 2.57 -9.06 18.11
CA THR A 189 1.32 -9.85 18.16
C THR A 189 0.09 -8.95 18.03
N GLY A 190 0.06 -7.81 18.73
CA GLY A 190 -1.00 -6.81 18.61
C GLY A 190 -1.17 -6.31 17.18
N LEU A 191 -0.08 -5.93 16.51
CA LEU A 191 -0.11 -5.50 15.10
C LEU A 191 -0.54 -6.62 14.16
N THR A 192 -0.12 -7.85 14.42
CA THR A 192 -0.54 -9.04 13.66
C THR A 192 -2.05 -9.27 13.77
N LEU A 193 -2.61 -9.16 14.98
CA LEU A 193 -4.05 -9.27 15.21
C LEU A 193 -4.83 -8.15 14.51
N ILE A 194 -4.32 -6.92 14.52
CA ILE A 194 -4.92 -5.81 13.75
C ILE A 194 -4.97 -6.17 12.27
N GLY A 195 -3.90 -6.72 11.70
CA GLY A 195 -3.86 -7.20 10.32
C GLY A 195 -4.91 -8.29 10.04
N LEU A 196 -5.04 -9.26 10.95
CA LEU A 196 -6.02 -10.35 10.84
C LEU A 196 -7.47 -9.84 10.85
N PHE A 197 -7.81 -9.01 11.83
CA PHE A 197 -9.16 -8.48 11.94
C PHE A 197 -9.48 -7.49 10.81
N ASN A 198 -8.50 -6.74 10.32
CA ASN A 198 -8.67 -5.88 9.16
C ASN A 198 -8.95 -6.70 7.89
N MET A 199 -8.25 -7.84 7.70
CA MET A 199 -8.51 -8.77 6.61
C MET A 199 -9.96 -9.31 6.68
N ILE A 200 -10.40 -9.81 7.84
CA ILE A 200 -11.75 -10.35 8.04
C ILE A 200 -12.80 -9.25 7.79
N GLY A 201 -12.61 -8.06 8.37
CA GLY A 201 -13.53 -6.94 8.21
C GLY A 201 -13.66 -6.50 6.74
N THR A 202 -12.56 -6.44 6.02
CA THR A 202 -12.55 -6.08 4.60
C THR A 202 -13.26 -7.14 3.76
N CYS A 203 -13.01 -8.44 4.01
CA CYS A 203 -13.71 -9.51 3.32
C CYS A 203 -15.24 -9.45 3.57
N LEU A 204 -15.67 -9.24 4.80
CA LEU A 204 -17.10 -9.15 5.15
C LEU A 204 -17.78 -7.96 4.47
N LEU A 205 -17.15 -6.78 4.48
CA LEU A 205 -17.70 -5.59 3.84
C LEU A 205 -17.92 -5.80 2.33
N TYR A 206 -16.91 -6.29 1.62
CA TYR A 206 -17.03 -6.45 0.18
C TYR A 206 -17.91 -7.64 -0.24
N THR A 207 -18.08 -8.65 0.61
CA THR A 207 -19.03 -9.73 0.34
C THR A 207 -20.48 -9.31 0.60
N SER A 208 -20.73 -8.46 1.61
CA SER A 208 -22.07 -7.94 1.89
C SER A 208 -22.52 -6.93 0.82
N ASP A 209 -21.65 -6.02 0.37
CA ASP A 209 -21.96 -5.11 -0.74
C ASP A 209 -22.30 -5.88 -2.03
N ALA A 210 -21.59 -6.97 -2.32
CA ALA A 210 -21.89 -7.83 -3.45
C ALA A 210 -23.22 -8.60 -3.27
N ALA A 211 -23.66 -8.87 -2.04
CA ALA A 211 -24.94 -9.52 -1.75
C ALA A 211 -26.12 -8.54 -1.86
N ASP A 212 -25.96 -7.29 -1.43
CA ASP A 212 -27.01 -6.25 -1.52
C ASP A 212 -27.32 -5.87 -2.98
N ASP A 213 -26.32 -5.91 -3.87
CA ASP A 213 -26.53 -5.73 -5.31
C ASP A 213 -27.27 -6.89 -5.99
N LEU A 214 -27.32 -8.08 -5.36
CA LEU A 214 -28.08 -9.23 -5.86
C LEU A 214 -29.59 -9.15 -5.50
N THR A 215 -29.95 -8.30 -4.53
CA THR A 215 -31.32 -8.14 -4.01
C THR A 215 -32.04 -6.92 -4.55
N ARG A 216 -31.38 -6.11 -5.39
CA ARG A 216 -31.94 -4.99 -6.13
C ARG A 216 -32.08 -5.31 -7.62
#